data_999cd5bb7fe0a77081d4417a94f128e3
#
_entry.id   999cd5bb7fe0a77081d4417a94f128e3
#
_cell.length_a   1.000
_cell.length_b   1.000
_cell.length_c   1.000
_cell.angle_alpha   90.00
_cell.angle_beta   90.00
_cell.angle_gamma   90.00
#
_symmetry.space_group_name_H-M   'P 1'
#
loop_
_entity.id
_entity.type
_entity.pdbx_description
1 polymer ?
#
loop_
_entity_poly.entity_id
_entity_poly.type
_entity_poly.pdbx_seq_one_letter_code
_entity_poly.pdbx_strand_id
1 'polypeptide(L)'
;MQKERNINSNKVIYILLLIVIALIALLQFSGENDNKFVTASEKAITSVVTIYTSNNTNTLRSQYSNSKNIGSGVIISDEGHIVTNSHLLIPNGKILIGHTNGEMSEGVMVGQDNDSDIAVIKTDVAFKMLPIEVGNSSEVRIGDQVLAIGNPYNIGLSVTSGIISATGRDYGNPYLELIQTDAAINPGNSGGALIN
;
A
#
# COMPACT_ATOMS: atom_id res chain seq x y z
N MET A 1 -68.49 -0.96 21.90
CA MET A 1 -68.11 -2.01 20.95
C MET A 1 -66.63 -1.79 20.52
N GLN A 2 -65.72 -2.46 21.18
CA GLN A 2 -64.30 -2.49 20.78
C GLN A 2 -64.12 -3.52 19.67
N LYS A 3 -63.71 -3.07 18.48
CA LYS A 3 -63.39 -3.92 17.35
C LYS A 3 -61.95 -4.41 17.55
N GLU A 4 -61.74 -5.60 18.13
CA GLU A 4 -60.42 -6.22 18.19
C GLU A 4 -59.90 -6.41 16.76
N ARG A 5 -58.74 -5.77 16.47
CA ARG A 5 -57.99 -6.02 15.25
C ARG A 5 -57.27 -7.37 15.40
N ASN A 6 -57.91 -8.38 14.87
CA ASN A 6 -57.28 -9.69 14.76
C ASN A 6 -56.13 -9.59 13.76
N ILE A 7 -54.93 -9.35 14.30
CA ILE A 7 -53.70 -9.30 13.49
C ILE A 7 -53.43 -10.75 13.06
N ASN A 8 -53.55 -10.99 11.76
CA ASN A 8 -53.31 -12.29 11.18
C ASN A 8 -51.88 -12.74 11.53
N SER A 9 -51.77 -13.73 12.41
CA SER A 9 -50.49 -14.28 12.92
C SER A 9 -49.49 -14.59 11.80
N ASN A 10 -49.99 -15.03 10.65
CA ASN A 10 -49.14 -15.33 9.50
C ASN A 10 -48.48 -14.06 8.94
N LYS A 11 -49.14 -12.89 8.93
CA LYS A 11 -48.57 -11.62 8.49
C LYS A 11 -47.47 -11.16 9.42
N VAL A 12 -47.62 -11.34 10.73
CA VAL A 12 -46.59 -11.01 11.72
C VAL A 12 -45.37 -11.89 11.53
N ILE A 13 -45.55 -13.19 11.31
CA ILE A 13 -44.44 -14.13 11.04
C ILE A 13 -43.68 -13.72 9.77
N TYR A 14 -44.38 -13.39 8.68
CA TYR A 14 -43.72 -12.95 7.44
C TYR A 14 -42.94 -11.65 7.61
N ILE A 15 -43.43 -10.67 8.38
CA ILE A 15 -42.71 -9.43 8.65
C ILE A 15 -41.45 -9.70 9.48
N LEU A 16 -41.55 -10.54 10.51
CA LEU A 16 -40.39 -10.94 11.31
C LEU A 16 -39.34 -11.68 10.48
N LEU A 17 -39.76 -12.55 9.58
CA LEU A 17 -38.86 -13.28 8.69
C LEU A 17 -38.13 -12.33 7.74
N LEU A 18 -38.82 -11.34 7.17
CA LEU A 18 -38.20 -10.31 6.31
C LEU A 18 -37.20 -9.46 7.08
N ILE A 19 -37.50 -9.09 8.33
CA ILE A 19 -36.58 -8.32 9.17
C ILE A 19 -35.32 -9.15 9.46
N VAL A 20 -35.45 -10.44 9.78
CA VAL A 20 -34.33 -11.34 10.03
C VAL A 20 -33.45 -11.50 8.77
N ILE A 21 -34.06 -11.68 7.59
CA ILE A 21 -33.35 -11.76 6.32
C ILE A 21 -32.59 -10.44 6.03
N ALA A 22 -33.24 -9.29 6.26
CA ALA A 22 -32.60 -7.98 6.07
C ALA A 22 -31.42 -7.77 7.04
N LEU A 23 -31.55 -8.20 8.31
CA LEU A 23 -30.46 -8.15 9.29
C LEU A 23 -29.30 -9.06 8.92
N ILE A 24 -29.58 -10.28 8.44
CA ILE A 24 -28.54 -11.21 7.98
C ILE A 24 -27.80 -10.61 6.77
N ALA A 25 -28.53 -10.02 5.80
CA ALA A 25 -27.94 -9.37 4.64
C ALA A 25 -27.06 -8.18 5.04
N LEU A 26 -27.47 -7.35 6.01
CA LEU A 26 -26.70 -6.24 6.54
C LEU A 26 -25.41 -6.73 7.24
N LEU A 27 -25.48 -7.80 8.03
CA LEU A 27 -24.32 -8.38 8.70
C LEU A 27 -23.32 -8.98 7.70
N GLN A 28 -23.80 -9.65 6.64
CA GLN A 28 -22.93 -10.16 5.58
C GLN A 28 -22.24 -9.04 4.81
N PHE A 29 -22.96 -7.96 4.48
CA PHE A 29 -22.40 -6.82 3.76
C PHE A 29 -21.33 -6.07 4.58
N SER A 30 -21.51 -5.95 5.90
CA SER A 30 -20.53 -5.35 6.80
C SER A 30 -19.24 -6.17 6.90
N GLY A 31 -19.35 -7.50 7.02
CA GLY A 31 -18.18 -8.39 7.14
C GLY A 31 -17.37 -8.54 5.84
N GLU A 32 -17.98 -8.33 4.68
CA GLU A 32 -17.29 -8.45 3.39
C GLU A 32 -16.32 -7.28 3.12
N ASN A 33 -16.64 -6.08 3.60
CA ASN A 33 -15.76 -4.92 3.45
C ASN A 33 -14.51 -5.02 4.34
N ASP A 34 -14.63 -5.48 5.57
CA ASP A 34 -13.49 -5.68 6.47
C ASP A 34 -12.51 -6.73 5.92
N ASN A 35 -13.01 -7.78 5.30
CA ASN A 35 -12.18 -8.81 4.67
C ASN A 35 -11.40 -8.30 3.44
N LYS A 36 -11.97 -7.35 2.66
CA LYS A 36 -11.29 -6.82 1.46
C LYS A 36 -10.01 -6.08 1.81
N PHE A 37 -10.03 -5.21 2.83
CA PHE A 37 -8.84 -4.49 3.27
C PHE A 37 -7.76 -5.42 3.81
N VAL A 38 -8.15 -6.40 4.61
CA VAL A 38 -7.21 -7.41 5.12
C VAL A 38 -6.57 -8.16 3.96
N THR A 39 -7.37 -8.69 3.05
CA THR A 39 -6.88 -9.45 1.89
C THR A 39 -6.00 -8.60 0.97
N ALA A 40 -6.40 -7.34 0.70
CA ALA A 40 -5.61 -6.42 -0.11
C ALA A 40 -4.25 -6.12 0.53
N SER A 41 -4.23 -5.84 1.85
CA SER A 41 -2.99 -5.57 2.57
C SER A 41 -2.07 -6.80 2.63
N GLU A 42 -2.59 -7.99 2.91
CA GLU A 42 -1.82 -9.25 2.92
C GLU A 42 -1.16 -9.53 1.57
N LYS A 43 -1.89 -9.32 0.47
CA LYS A 43 -1.37 -9.47 -0.89
C LYS A 43 -0.29 -8.42 -1.19
N ALA A 44 -0.54 -7.15 -0.88
CA ALA A 44 0.34 -6.05 -1.25
C ALA A 44 1.61 -5.98 -0.39
N ILE A 45 1.56 -6.34 0.90
CA ILE A 45 2.73 -6.36 1.80
C ILE A 45 3.86 -7.20 1.21
N THR A 46 3.56 -8.31 0.54
CA THR A 46 4.58 -9.18 -0.06
C THR A 46 5.32 -8.54 -1.22
N SER A 47 4.76 -7.49 -1.82
CA SER A 47 5.35 -6.73 -2.92
C SER A 47 6.07 -5.45 -2.45
N VAL A 48 6.05 -5.13 -1.14
CA VAL A 48 6.72 -3.95 -0.59
C VAL A 48 8.00 -4.37 0.11
N VAL A 49 9.07 -3.63 -0.15
CA VAL A 49 10.41 -3.86 0.40
C VAL A 49 10.90 -2.62 1.14
N THR A 50 11.90 -2.79 2.00
CA THR A 50 12.62 -1.67 2.61
C THR A 50 13.87 -1.36 1.80
N ILE A 51 14.11 -0.09 1.51
CA ILE A 51 15.29 0.39 0.80
C ILE A 51 16.21 1.08 1.80
N TYR A 52 17.46 0.64 1.83
CA TYR A 52 18.55 1.25 2.60
C TYR A 52 19.60 1.78 1.63
N THR A 53 20.02 3.02 1.80
CA THR A 53 21.11 3.58 0.99
C THR A 53 22.23 4.13 1.86
N SER A 54 23.47 3.90 1.44
CA SER A 54 24.66 4.31 2.18
C SER A 54 25.82 4.62 1.27
N ASN A 55 26.63 5.63 1.64
CA ASN A 55 27.93 5.89 1.02
C ASN A 55 29.04 4.94 1.48
N ASN A 56 28.78 4.10 2.49
CA ASN A 56 29.81 3.28 3.11
C ASN A 56 29.95 1.94 2.40
N THR A 57 31.19 1.60 2.01
CA THR A 57 31.54 0.37 1.25
C THR A 57 31.81 -0.86 2.14
N ASN A 58 31.70 -0.71 3.46
CA ASN A 58 31.98 -1.79 4.42
C ASN A 58 30.80 -2.76 4.52
N THR A 59 31.00 -3.91 5.13
CA THR A 59 30.13 -5.09 5.18
C THR A 59 28.62 -4.82 5.24
N LEU A 60 27.79 -5.71 4.70
CA LEU A 60 26.31 -5.63 4.68
C LEU A 60 25.70 -5.22 6.03
N ARG A 61 26.22 -5.75 7.14
CA ARG A 61 25.77 -5.42 8.49
C ARG A 61 26.05 -3.98 8.91
N SER A 62 27.19 -3.41 8.51
CA SER A 62 27.52 -2.01 8.79
C SER A 62 26.76 -1.06 7.89
N GLN A 63 26.34 -1.49 6.70
CA GLN A 63 25.48 -0.71 5.81
C GLN A 63 24.09 -0.54 6.41
N TYR A 64 23.50 -1.61 6.95
CA TYR A 64 22.21 -1.56 7.64
C TYR A 64 22.21 -0.60 8.82
N SER A 65 23.23 -0.66 9.68
CA SER A 65 23.31 0.19 10.89
C SER A 65 23.72 1.64 10.61
N ASN A 66 24.34 1.93 9.45
CA ASN A 66 24.83 3.25 9.07
C ASN A 66 24.12 3.82 7.83
N SER A 67 22.94 3.32 7.50
CA SER A 67 22.15 3.82 6.37
C SER A 67 21.81 5.31 6.60
N LYS A 68 22.08 6.14 5.59
CA LYS A 68 21.76 7.55 5.63
C LYS A 68 20.28 7.81 5.33
N ASN A 69 19.77 7.11 4.31
CA ASN A 69 18.37 7.19 3.93
C ASN A 69 17.75 5.80 4.04
N ILE A 70 16.55 5.77 4.58
CA ILE A 70 15.72 4.57 4.68
C ILE A 70 14.36 4.93 4.13
N GLY A 71 13.84 4.07 3.28
CA GLY A 71 12.52 4.22 2.67
C GLY A 71 11.96 2.87 2.28
N SER A 72 11.01 2.91 1.41
CA SER A 72 10.30 1.73 0.88
C SER A 72 10.50 1.62 -0.63
N GLY A 73 10.15 0.48 -1.18
CA GLY A 73 10.09 0.24 -2.61
C GLY A 73 9.00 -0.77 -2.93
N VAL A 74 8.56 -0.79 -4.17
CA VAL A 74 7.48 -1.66 -4.65
C VAL A 74 8.00 -2.54 -5.77
N ILE A 75 7.89 -3.86 -5.63
CA ILE A 75 8.24 -4.85 -6.65
C ILE A 75 7.24 -4.74 -7.79
N ILE A 76 7.71 -4.50 -9.01
CA ILE A 76 6.89 -4.32 -10.21
C ILE A 76 7.10 -5.40 -11.26
N SER A 77 8.08 -6.28 -11.10
CA SER A 77 8.29 -7.45 -11.96
C SER A 77 8.85 -8.64 -11.19
N ASP A 78 8.59 -9.84 -11.67
CA ASP A 78 9.17 -11.09 -11.17
C ASP A 78 10.67 -11.23 -11.50
N GLU A 79 11.16 -10.41 -12.42
CA GLU A 79 12.59 -10.29 -12.74
C GLU A 79 13.38 -9.47 -11.70
N GLY A 80 12.73 -8.87 -10.69
CA GLY A 80 13.38 -8.12 -9.63
C GLY A 80 13.46 -6.61 -9.82
N HIS A 81 12.61 -6.02 -10.66
CA HIS A 81 12.51 -4.57 -10.76
C HIS A 81 11.66 -4.01 -9.61
N ILE A 82 12.17 -2.96 -9.00
CA ILE A 82 11.55 -2.29 -7.85
C ILE A 82 11.50 -0.79 -8.14
N VAL A 83 10.33 -0.18 -7.98
CA VAL A 83 10.14 1.28 -8.02
C VAL A 83 10.28 1.84 -6.63
N THR A 84 10.97 2.98 -6.52
CA THR A 84 11.12 3.75 -5.28
C THR A 84 11.24 5.24 -5.61
N ASN A 85 11.38 6.11 -4.60
CA ASN A 85 11.66 7.51 -4.82
C ASN A 85 13.14 7.77 -5.14
N SER A 86 13.42 8.70 -6.07
CA SER A 86 14.79 9.04 -6.46
C SER A 86 15.58 9.71 -5.34
N HIS A 87 14.91 10.54 -4.50
CA HIS A 87 15.54 11.22 -3.37
C HIS A 87 16.09 10.28 -2.29
N LEU A 88 15.65 9.01 -2.26
CA LEU A 88 16.20 7.99 -1.38
C LEU A 88 17.57 7.51 -1.83
N LEU A 89 17.86 7.58 -3.14
CA LEU A 89 19.07 7.03 -3.71
C LEU A 89 20.23 8.05 -3.59
N ILE A 90 21.36 7.58 -3.11
CA ILE A 90 22.58 8.39 -2.99
C ILE A 90 23.41 8.16 -4.26
N PRO A 91 23.87 9.20 -4.95
CA PRO A 91 24.76 9.05 -6.11
C PRO A 91 25.96 8.17 -5.79
N ASN A 92 26.19 7.11 -6.57
CA ASN A 92 27.23 6.10 -6.34
C ASN A 92 27.16 5.40 -4.98
N GLY A 93 26.05 5.55 -4.26
CA GLY A 93 25.79 4.85 -3.00
C GLY A 93 25.44 3.39 -3.23
N LYS A 94 25.65 2.57 -2.20
CA LYS A 94 25.16 1.20 -2.18
C LYS A 94 23.69 1.17 -1.82
N ILE A 95 22.94 0.29 -2.49
CA ILE A 95 21.53 0.04 -2.28
C ILE A 95 21.40 -1.37 -1.69
N LEU A 96 20.77 -1.47 -0.53
CA LEU A 96 20.43 -2.72 0.11
C LEU A 96 18.91 -2.81 0.26
N ILE A 97 18.36 -3.96 -0.01
CA ILE A 97 16.91 -4.21 -0.05
C ILE A 97 16.58 -5.24 1.02
N GLY A 98 15.69 -4.86 1.94
CA GLY A 98 15.12 -5.76 2.95
C GLY A 98 13.79 -6.32 2.48
N HIS A 99 13.71 -7.63 2.37
CA HIS A 99 12.51 -8.36 1.94
C HIS A 99 11.66 -8.79 3.13
N THR A 100 10.37 -9.02 2.89
CA THR A 100 9.40 -9.43 3.92
C THR A 100 9.69 -10.81 4.54
N ASN A 101 10.42 -11.66 3.83
CA ASN A 101 10.90 -12.96 4.34
C ASN A 101 12.12 -12.86 5.25
N GLY A 102 12.62 -11.63 5.51
CA GLY A 102 13.80 -11.36 6.33
C GLY A 102 15.14 -11.46 5.58
N GLU A 103 15.11 -11.78 4.29
CA GLU A 103 16.32 -11.78 3.47
C GLU A 103 16.72 -10.37 3.05
N MET A 104 18.03 -10.21 2.77
CA MET A 104 18.61 -8.97 2.28
C MET A 104 19.27 -9.22 0.94
N SER A 105 19.09 -8.30 0.00
CA SER A 105 19.76 -8.34 -1.30
C SER A 105 20.39 -7.00 -1.67
N GLU A 106 21.38 -7.02 -2.56
CA GLU A 106 21.92 -5.79 -3.14
C GLU A 106 21.08 -5.36 -4.34
N GLY A 107 20.90 -4.04 -4.49
CA GLY A 107 20.20 -3.43 -5.64
C GLY A 107 21.15 -2.62 -6.50
N VAL A 108 20.85 -2.58 -7.78
CA VAL A 108 21.54 -1.73 -8.76
C VAL A 108 20.52 -0.77 -9.36
N MET A 109 20.84 0.52 -9.39
CA MET A 109 19.99 1.52 -10.04
C MET A 109 19.96 1.27 -11.55
N VAL A 110 18.75 1.11 -12.11
CA VAL A 110 18.51 0.97 -13.55
C VAL A 110 18.30 2.34 -14.19
N GLY A 111 17.58 3.22 -13.51
CA GLY A 111 17.29 4.57 -13.97
C GLY A 111 16.58 5.39 -12.91
N GLN A 112 16.62 6.70 -13.08
CA GLN A 112 15.89 7.63 -12.22
C GLN A 112 15.43 8.85 -13.00
N ASP A 113 14.36 9.44 -12.54
CA ASP A 113 13.86 10.74 -12.95
C ASP A 113 13.67 11.62 -11.70
N ASN A 114 14.46 12.65 -11.59
CA ASN A 114 14.44 13.54 -10.43
C ASN A 114 13.25 14.52 -10.46
N ASP A 115 12.71 14.80 -11.64
CA ASP A 115 11.57 15.72 -11.78
C ASP A 115 10.28 15.08 -11.28
N SER A 116 10.10 13.76 -11.51
CA SER A 116 8.99 12.97 -10.97
C SER A 116 9.29 12.31 -9.62
N ASP A 117 10.53 12.42 -9.13
CA ASP A 117 11.03 11.74 -7.93
C ASP A 117 10.84 10.20 -7.98
N ILE A 118 11.06 9.60 -9.16
CA ILE A 118 10.92 8.15 -9.36
C ILE A 118 12.29 7.56 -9.70
N ALA A 119 12.58 6.39 -9.15
CA ALA A 119 13.73 5.56 -9.52
C ALA A 119 13.33 4.10 -9.67
N VAL A 120 14.03 3.39 -10.55
CA VAL A 120 13.93 1.95 -10.74
C VAL A 120 15.25 1.32 -10.33
N ILE A 121 15.18 0.35 -9.46
CA ILE A 121 16.31 -0.49 -9.06
C ILE A 121 16.04 -1.94 -9.46
N LYS A 122 17.11 -2.69 -9.71
CA LYS A 122 17.08 -4.11 -10.02
C LYS A 122 17.82 -4.88 -8.94
N THR A 123 17.29 -6.01 -8.54
CA THR A 123 17.95 -6.97 -7.65
C THR A 123 17.84 -8.38 -8.22
N ASP A 124 18.83 -9.21 -7.92
CA ASP A 124 18.80 -10.63 -8.21
C ASP A 124 18.67 -11.39 -6.88
N VAL A 125 17.64 -12.23 -6.79
CA VAL A 125 17.36 -13.07 -5.62
C VAL A 125 17.02 -14.50 -6.06
N ALA A 126 17.32 -15.46 -5.20
CA ALA A 126 17.04 -16.87 -5.50
C ALA A 126 15.58 -17.28 -5.23
N PHE A 127 14.81 -16.43 -4.56
CA PHE A 127 13.40 -16.69 -4.27
C PHE A 127 12.47 -15.94 -5.24
N LYS A 128 11.23 -16.40 -5.34
CA LYS A 128 10.23 -15.80 -6.21
C LYS A 128 9.79 -14.43 -5.65
N MET A 129 9.98 -13.38 -6.44
CA MET A 129 9.41 -12.07 -6.17
C MET A 129 7.95 -12.01 -6.64
N LEU A 130 7.12 -11.32 -5.88
CA LEU A 130 5.70 -11.15 -6.19
C LEU A 130 5.46 -9.69 -6.57
N PRO A 131 5.31 -9.38 -7.87
CA PRO A 131 5.05 -8.01 -8.29
C PRO A 131 3.64 -7.59 -7.91
N ILE A 132 3.50 -6.29 -7.59
CA ILE A 132 2.19 -5.68 -7.41
C ILE A 132 1.53 -5.44 -8.78
N GLU A 133 0.22 -5.49 -8.81
CA GLU A 133 -0.55 -5.06 -9.97
C GLU A 133 -0.61 -3.52 -9.99
N VAL A 134 -0.15 -2.92 -11.09
CA VAL A 134 -0.15 -1.46 -11.24
C VAL A 134 -1.51 -1.00 -11.74
N GLY A 135 -2.15 -0.14 -10.97
CA GLY A 135 -3.45 0.44 -11.30
C GLY A 135 -3.36 1.65 -12.23
N ASN A 136 -4.52 2.17 -12.59
CA ASN A 136 -4.66 3.38 -13.39
C ASN A 136 -5.06 4.57 -12.52
N SER A 137 -4.13 5.48 -12.23
CA SER A 137 -4.38 6.65 -11.38
C SER A 137 -5.42 7.63 -11.94
N SER A 138 -5.66 7.62 -13.26
CA SER A 138 -6.71 8.48 -13.86
C SER A 138 -8.15 8.02 -13.55
N GLU A 139 -8.32 6.80 -13.06
CA GLU A 139 -9.62 6.25 -12.64
C GLU A 139 -9.92 6.49 -11.15
N VAL A 140 -8.94 6.96 -10.40
CA VAL A 140 -9.06 7.20 -8.95
C VAL A 140 -9.95 8.41 -8.68
N ARG A 141 -10.87 8.29 -7.72
CA ARG A 141 -11.85 9.32 -7.37
C ARG A 141 -11.66 9.81 -5.94
N ILE A 142 -11.99 11.05 -5.70
CA ILE A 142 -12.07 11.60 -4.34
C ILE A 142 -13.09 10.79 -3.53
N GLY A 143 -12.67 10.33 -2.35
CA GLY A 143 -13.46 9.46 -1.47
C GLY A 143 -13.19 7.97 -1.63
N ASP A 144 -12.48 7.52 -2.67
CA ASP A 144 -12.05 6.12 -2.79
C ASP A 144 -11.15 5.77 -1.60
N GLN A 145 -11.42 4.62 -0.99
CA GLN A 145 -10.64 4.12 0.14
C GLN A 145 -9.30 3.59 -0.33
N VAL A 146 -8.25 3.87 0.43
CA VAL A 146 -6.87 3.47 0.10
C VAL A 146 -6.12 2.98 1.32
N LEU A 147 -5.10 2.15 1.06
CA LEU A 147 -4.10 1.73 2.04
C LEU A 147 -2.73 2.21 1.58
N ALA A 148 -2.00 2.87 2.48
CA ALA A 148 -0.59 3.17 2.27
C ALA A 148 0.26 2.14 3.01
N ILE A 149 1.25 1.56 2.29
CA ILE A 149 2.11 0.48 2.80
C ILE A 149 3.57 0.90 2.66
N GLY A 150 4.30 0.85 3.74
CA GLY A 150 5.74 1.18 3.78
C GLY A 150 6.36 0.79 5.10
N ASN A 151 7.62 1.19 5.31
CA ASN A 151 8.37 0.93 6.55
C ASN A 151 8.68 2.25 7.28
N PRO A 152 7.68 2.87 7.95
CA PRO A 152 7.91 4.12 8.65
C PRO A 152 8.91 3.92 9.78
N TYR A 153 9.86 4.83 9.90
CA TYR A 153 10.89 4.85 10.96
C TYR A 153 11.75 3.57 11.04
N ASN A 154 11.74 2.72 10.00
CA ASN A 154 12.47 1.43 10.01
C ASN A 154 12.10 0.50 11.19
N ILE A 155 10.85 0.52 11.60
CA ILE A 155 10.35 -0.33 12.70
C ILE A 155 9.54 -1.54 12.20
N GLY A 156 9.52 -1.76 10.90
CA GLY A 156 8.77 -2.81 10.21
C GLY A 156 7.71 -2.25 9.28
N LEU A 157 7.27 -3.09 8.31
CA LEU A 157 6.21 -2.72 7.38
C LEU A 157 4.93 -2.40 8.14
N SER A 158 4.30 -1.31 7.77
CA SER A 158 3.07 -0.82 8.36
C SER A 158 2.07 -0.51 7.27
N VAL A 159 0.80 -0.72 7.56
CA VAL A 159 -0.34 -0.39 6.71
C VAL A 159 -1.14 0.70 7.40
N THR A 160 -1.40 1.78 6.71
CA THR A 160 -2.31 2.85 7.16
C THR A 160 -3.45 3.00 6.18
N SER A 161 -4.64 3.31 6.66
CA SER A 161 -5.84 3.48 5.84
C SER A 161 -6.29 4.93 5.78
N GLY A 162 -6.88 5.31 4.67
CA GLY A 162 -7.46 6.61 4.45
C GLY A 162 -8.31 6.63 3.19
N ILE A 163 -8.55 7.83 2.68
CA ILE A 163 -9.26 8.06 1.42
C ILE A 163 -8.41 8.92 0.47
N ILE A 164 -8.79 8.93 -0.78
CA ILE A 164 -8.30 9.95 -1.73
C ILE A 164 -8.99 11.28 -1.38
N SER A 165 -8.19 12.24 -0.93
CA SER A 165 -8.67 13.57 -0.53
C SER A 165 -8.71 14.56 -1.69
N ALA A 166 -7.82 14.41 -2.68
CA ALA A 166 -7.77 15.18 -3.91
C ALA A 166 -6.98 14.46 -5.01
N THR A 167 -7.24 14.84 -6.26
CA THR A 167 -6.49 14.40 -7.45
C THR A 167 -6.02 15.62 -8.25
N GLY A 168 -5.06 15.45 -9.16
CA GLY A 168 -4.59 16.50 -10.05
C GLY A 168 -3.86 17.66 -9.36
N ARG A 169 -3.13 17.39 -8.26
CA ARG A 169 -2.29 18.39 -7.59
C ARG A 169 -0.95 18.52 -8.31
N ASP A 170 -0.57 19.70 -8.75
CA ASP A 170 0.67 19.93 -9.51
C ASP A 170 1.83 20.47 -8.68
N TYR A 171 1.61 21.13 -7.57
CA TYR A 171 2.63 21.76 -6.73
C TYR A 171 3.70 22.56 -7.52
N GLY A 172 3.31 23.09 -8.68
CA GLY A 172 4.20 23.87 -9.55
C GLY A 172 5.01 23.03 -10.54
N ASN A 173 4.79 21.72 -10.62
CA ASN A 173 5.32 20.84 -11.65
C ASN A 173 4.17 20.32 -12.54
N PRO A 174 4.00 20.86 -13.78
CA PRO A 174 2.87 20.53 -14.64
C PRO A 174 2.87 19.08 -15.17
N TYR A 175 3.95 18.34 -14.93
CA TYR A 175 4.07 16.93 -15.31
C TYR A 175 3.60 15.97 -14.21
N LEU A 176 3.22 16.48 -13.02
CA LEU A 176 2.80 15.68 -11.88
C LEU A 176 1.33 15.93 -11.59
N GLU A 177 0.50 14.94 -11.85
CA GLU A 177 -0.88 14.88 -11.37
C GLU A 177 -0.93 14.09 -10.04
N LEU A 178 -0.51 14.74 -8.95
CA LEU A 178 -0.38 14.09 -7.65
C LEU A 178 -1.73 13.77 -7.03
N ILE A 179 -1.80 12.62 -6.39
CA ILE A 179 -2.92 12.18 -5.56
C ILE A 179 -2.65 12.57 -4.11
N GLN A 180 -3.63 13.19 -3.46
CA GLN A 180 -3.60 13.49 -2.05
C GLN A 180 -4.44 12.48 -1.27
N THR A 181 -3.90 11.96 -0.16
CA THR A 181 -4.61 11.08 0.77
C THR A 181 -4.48 11.59 2.20
N ASP A 182 -5.41 11.21 3.07
CA ASP A 182 -5.35 11.41 4.52
C ASP A 182 -4.85 10.16 5.27
N ALA A 183 -4.53 9.07 4.55
CA ALA A 183 -3.79 7.96 5.12
C ALA A 183 -2.48 8.46 5.73
N ALA A 184 -2.12 7.98 6.92
CA ALA A 184 -0.94 8.46 7.63
C ALA A 184 0.36 8.13 6.84
N ILE A 185 1.03 9.17 6.35
CA ILE A 185 2.33 9.09 5.67
C ILE A 185 3.39 9.66 6.61
N ASN A 186 4.42 8.87 6.87
CA ASN A 186 5.52 9.22 7.76
C ASN A 186 6.87 8.94 7.07
N PRO A 187 7.99 9.52 7.57
CA PRO A 187 9.33 9.23 7.08
C PRO A 187 9.60 7.72 7.07
N GLY A 188 10.01 7.17 5.92
CA GLY A 188 10.18 5.74 5.67
C GLY A 188 9.09 5.13 4.78
N ASN A 189 7.91 5.76 4.65
CA ASN A 189 6.91 5.36 3.65
C ASN A 189 7.27 5.80 2.22
N SER A 190 8.22 6.75 2.06
CA SER A 190 8.70 7.19 0.74
C SER A 190 9.05 6.00 -0.13
N GLY A 191 8.54 5.95 -1.35
CA GLY A 191 8.70 4.85 -2.30
C GLY A 191 7.82 3.62 -2.04
N GLY A 192 6.98 3.64 -1.01
CA GLY A 192 6.02 2.59 -0.71
C GLY A 192 4.78 2.59 -1.61
N ALA A 193 3.87 1.66 -1.38
CA ALA A 193 2.66 1.48 -2.18
C ALA A 193 1.48 2.29 -1.62
N LEU A 194 0.65 2.83 -2.53
CA LEU A 194 -0.71 3.25 -2.25
C LEU A 194 -1.64 2.34 -3.07
N ILE A 195 -2.56 1.65 -2.42
CA ILE A 195 -3.46 0.67 -3.04
C ILE A 195 -4.92 0.96 -2.71
N ASN A 196 -5.83 0.47 -3.57
CA ASN A 196 -7.28 0.53 -3.41
C ASN A 196 -7.95 -0.82 -3.62
#